data_4a2826e1c143fb30e7065ada0a1377a4
#
_entry.id   4a2826e1c143fb30e7065ada0a1377a4
#
_cell.length_a   1.000
_cell.length_b   1.000
_cell.length_c   1.000
_cell.angle_alpha   90.00
_cell.angle_beta   90.00
_cell.angle_gamma   90.00
#
_symmetry.space_group_name_H-M   'P 1'
#
loop_
_entity.id
_entity.type
_entity.pdbx_description
1 polymer ?
#
loop_
_entity_poly.entity_id
_entity_poly.type
_entity_poly.pdbx_seq_one_letter_code
_entity_poly.pdbx_strand_id
1 'polypeptide(L)'
;MSEYSKKVRSALDVAVTAIGGQPRAGQIEMAEAVANALSDRHHLLVQAGTGTGKSLAYLVPALVHGKKVLVATATLALQRQLIERDLPKIKAALDKELKRDISFAIYKGVGNYICLQKMNNAANDPEGEMILEISSLEADAKRLRAWAQSPAASGDRDDAPEVDRRVWAANSVSGRECIGADDLSLIHI
;
A
#
# COMPACT_ATOMS: atom_id res chain seq x y z
N MET A 1 -5.94 30.58 -14.01
CA MET A 1 -5.19 29.48 -13.36
C MET A 1 -4.82 29.93 -11.95
N SER A 2 -5.24 29.19 -10.93
CA SER A 2 -4.89 29.50 -9.54
C SER A 2 -3.37 29.30 -9.31
N GLU A 3 -2.82 29.93 -8.27
CA GLU A 3 -1.42 29.72 -7.87
C GLU A 3 -1.16 28.24 -7.55
N TYR A 4 -2.15 27.58 -6.95
CA TYR A 4 -2.10 26.15 -6.64
C TYR A 4 -2.00 25.31 -7.92
N SER A 5 -2.79 25.60 -8.98
CA SER A 5 -2.70 24.89 -10.25
C SER A 5 -1.34 25.05 -10.93
N LYS A 6 -0.72 26.23 -10.84
CA LYS A 6 0.64 26.47 -11.35
C LYS A 6 1.67 25.60 -10.60
N LYS A 7 1.54 25.53 -9.28
CA LYS A 7 2.41 24.71 -8.43
C LYS A 7 2.27 23.22 -8.72
N VAL A 8 1.02 22.75 -8.93
CA VAL A 8 0.77 21.35 -9.33
C VAL A 8 1.39 21.04 -10.69
N ARG A 9 1.31 21.95 -11.65
CA ARG A 9 1.93 21.79 -12.98
C ARG A 9 3.44 21.67 -12.90
N SER A 10 4.11 22.59 -12.18
CA SER A 10 5.57 22.52 -11.94
C SER A 10 5.98 21.21 -11.28
N ALA A 11 5.27 20.83 -10.22
CA ALA A 11 5.51 19.58 -9.51
C ALA A 11 5.28 18.34 -10.40
N LEU A 12 4.29 18.38 -11.30
CA LEU A 12 4.04 17.30 -12.25
C LEU A 12 5.18 17.15 -13.25
N ASP A 13 5.68 18.25 -13.79
CA ASP A 13 6.82 18.24 -14.72
C ASP A 13 8.07 17.65 -14.06
N VAL A 14 8.36 18.05 -12.82
CA VAL A 14 9.45 17.49 -12.01
C VAL A 14 9.25 15.99 -11.77
N ALA A 15 8.07 15.56 -11.35
CA ALA A 15 7.77 14.17 -11.03
C ALA A 15 7.83 13.27 -12.28
N VAL A 16 7.30 13.73 -13.41
CA VAL A 16 7.33 12.98 -14.69
C VAL A 16 8.76 12.83 -15.20
N THR A 17 9.55 13.88 -15.11
CA THR A 17 10.98 13.86 -15.49
C THR A 17 11.76 12.88 -14.61
N ALA A 18 11.50 12.86 -13.30
CA ALA A 18 12.17 11.98 -12.35
C ALA A 18 11.96 10.48 -12.62
N ILE A 19 10.85 10.12 -13.25
CA ILE A 19 10.59 8.73 -13.67
C ILE A 19 11.01 8.45 -15.13
N GLY A 20 11.64 9.41 -15.81
CA GLY A 20 12.12 9.27 -17.19
C GLY A 20 11.04 9.45 -18.24
N GLY A 21 9.93 10.13 -17.92
CA GLY A 21 8.83 10.43 -18.83
C GLY A 21 8.83 11.86 -19.37
N GLN A 22 7.79 12.15 -20.18
CA GLN A 22 7.42 13.49 -20.58
C GLN A 22 5.94 13.74 -20.27
N PRO A 23 5.57 14.94 -19.77
CA PRO A 23 4.19 15.29 -19.49
C PRO A 23 3.31 15.20 -20.75
N ARG A 24 2.10 14.68 -20.59
CA ARG A 24 1.12 14.54 -21.65
C ARG A 24 -0.07 15.45 -21.37
N ALA A 25 -0.69 16.02 -22.41
CA ALA A 25 -1.80 16.96 -22.27
C ALA A 25 -2.92 16.43 -21.35
N GLY A 26 -3.41 15.21 -21.57
CA GLY A 26 -4.45 14.60 -20.74
C GLY A 26 -4.00 14.30 -19.29
N GLN A 27 -2.71 14.08 -19.06
CA GLN A 27 -2.17 13.93 -17.71
C GLN A 27 -2.16 15.28 -16.96
N ILE A 28 -1.79 16.35 -17.64
CA ILE A 28 -1.82 17.70 -17.07
C ILE A 28 -3.25 18.12 -16.77
N GLU A 29 -4.17 17.92 -17.71
CA GLU A 29 -5.60 18.22 -17.53
C GLU A 29 -6.20 17.48 -16.34
N MET A 30 -5.92 16.19 -16.22
CA MET A 30 -6.36 15.39 -15.07
C MET A 30 -5.77 15.90 -13.75
N ALA A 31 -4.47 16.24 -13.74
CA ALA A 31 -3.82 16.75 -12.53
C ALA A 31 -4.40 18.09 -12.07
N GLU A 32 -4.69 18.98 -13.00
CA GLU A 32 -5.34 20.26 -12.73
C GLU A 32 -6.79 20.05 -12.23
N ALA A 33 -7.54 19.12 -12.81
CA ALA A 33 -8.89 18.77 -12.36
C ALA A 33 -8.88 18.21 -10.92
N VAL A 34 -7.93 17.31 -10.61
CA VAL A 34 -7.75 16.79 -9.24
C VAL A 34 -7.36 17.90 -8.27
N ALA A 35 -6.45 18.80 -8.67
CA ALA A 35 -6.06 19.94 -7.86
C ALA A 35 -7.26 20.85 -7.51
N ASN A 36 -8.10 21.16 -8.48
CA ASN A 36 -9.31 21.95 -8.27
C ASN A 36 -10.29 21.22 -7.35
N ALA A 37 -10.53 19.93 -7.58
CA ALA A 37 -11.40 19.12 -6.74
C ALA A 37 -10.96 19.08 -5.26
N LEU A 38 -9.63 18.97 -5.02
CA LEU A 38 -9.06 19.02 -3.67
C LEU A 38 -9.23 20.39 -3.01
N SER A 39 -9.04 21.47 -3.78
CA SER A 39 -9.19 22.85 -3.29
C SER A 39 -10.63 23.17 -2.95
N ASP A 40 -11.55 22.83 -3.84
CA ASP A 40 -12.96 23.20 -3.76
C ASP A 40 -13.77 22.17 -2.96
N ARG A 41 -13.14 21.07 -2.52
CA ARG A 41 -13.74 19.98 -1.74
C ARG A 41 -14.97 19.37 -2.42
N HIS A 42 -14.88 19.11 -3.71
CA HIS A 42 -15.93 18.41 -4.45
C HIS A 42 -15.47 17.06 -4.99
N HIS A 43 -16.42 16.21 -5.35
CA HIS A 43 -16.14 14.93 -5.97
C HIS A 43 -15.73 15.11 -7.43
N LEU A 44 -14.78 14.29 -7.89
CA LEU A 44 -14.32 14.27 -9.26
C LEU A 44 -14.39 12.84 -9.80
N LEU A 45 -15.00 12.67 -10.96
CA LEU A 45 -14.98 11.43 -11.72
C LEU A 45 -14.12 11.64 -12.97
N VAL A 46 -13.12 10.77 -13.16
CA VAL A 46 -12.22 10.84 -14.32
C VAL A 46 -12.19 9.52 -15.05
N GLN A 47 -12.48 9.56 -16.34
CA GLN A 47 -12.26 8.44 -17.25
C GLN A 47 -11.01 8.70 -18.08
N ALA A 48 -10.01 7.83 -17.95
CA ALA A 48 -8.76 7.94 -18.71
C ALA A 48 -8.28 6.54 -19.12
N GLY A 49 -7.79 6.42 -20.35
CA GLY A 49 -7.27 5.17 -20.91
C GLY A 49 -6.00 4.67 -20.21
N THR A 50 -5.58 3.44 -20.52
CA THR A 50 -4.31 2.90 -20.05
C THR A 50 -3.13 3.69 -20.64
N GLY A 51 -2.03 3.80 -19.89
CA GLY A 51 -0.82 4.51 -20.37
C GLY A 51 -0.89 6.04 -20.37
N THR A 52 -1.98 6.67 -19.92
CA THR A 52 -2.10 8.13 -19.85
C THR A 52 -1.32 8.79 -18.71
N GLY A 53 -0.71 8.00 -17.82
CA GLY A 53 0.02 8.52 -16.67
C GLY A 53 -0.89 8.90 -15.48
N LYS A 54 -2.07 8.26 -15.37
CA LYS A 54 -3.07 8.52 -14.30
C LYS A 54 -2.48 8.58 -12.89
N SER A 55 -1.57 7.65 -12.58
CA SER A 55 -0.99 7.57 -11.22
C SER A 55 -0.35 8.88 -10.80
N LEU A 56 0.49 9.48 -11.64
CA LEU A 56 1.09 10.78 -11.36
C LEU A 56 0.07 11.90 -11.36
N ALA A 57 -0.92 11.83 -12.26
CA ALA A 57 -1.94 12.86 -12.37
C ALA A 57 -2.81 13.03 -11.12
N TYR A 58 -2.98 11.98 -10.28
CA TYR A 58 -3.64 12.12 -8.99
C TYR A 58 -2.68 12.18 -7.80
N LEU A 59 -1.52 11.50 -7.86
CA LEU A 59 -0.56 11.51 -6.76
C LEU A 59 0.09 12.88 -6.57
N VAL A 60 0.53 13.52 -7.66
CA VAL A 60 1.22 14.81 -7.55
C VAL A 60 0.34 15.89 -6.94
N PRO A 61 -0.90 16.13 -7.39
CA PRO A 61 -1.78 17.09 -6.72
C PRO A 61 -2.03 16.74 -5.24
N ALA A 62 -2.19 15.46 -4.91
CA ALA A 62 -2.35 15.01 -3.53
C ALA A 62 -1.12 15.34 -2.67
N LEU A 63 0.08 15.09 -3.21
CA LEU A 63 1.33 15.45 -2.54
C LEU A 63 1.50 16.96 -2.39
N VAL A 64 1.20 17.75 -3.43
CA VAL A 64 1.25 19.23 -3.37
C VAL A 64 0.23 19.78 -2.36
N HIS A 65 -0.94 19.17 -2.25
CA HIS A 65 -2.00 19.55 -1.30
C HIS A 65 -1.55 19.53 0.16
N GLY A 66 -0.69 18.58 0.52
CA GLY A 66 -0.01 18.58 1.82
C GLY A 66 -0.82 18.11 3.01
N LYS A 67 -2.02 17.59 2.79
CA LYS A 67 -2.85 16.93 3.81
C LYS A 67 -2.71 15.42 3.70
N LYS A 68 -3.21 14.71 4.70
CA LYS A 68 -3.31 13.24 4.64
C LYS A 68 -4.27 12.85 3.52
N VAL A 69 -3.81 11.97 2.64
CA VAL A 69 -4.57 11.44 1.51
C VAL A 69 -4.53 9.92 1.54
N LEU A 70 -5.67 9.29 1.38
CA LEU A 70 -5.80 7.85 1.19
C LEU A 70 -5.96 7.56 -0.30
N VAL A 71 -5.08 6.71 -0.84
CA VAL A 71 -5.17 6.23 -2.22
C VAL A 71 -5.57 4.75 -2.21
N ALA A 72 -6.80 4.45 -2.62
CA ALA A 72 -7.27 3.09 -2.77
C ALA A 72 -6.99 2.57 -4.19
N THR A 73 -6.43 1.37 -4.29
CA THR A 73 -6.14 0.70 -5.57
C THR A 73 -6.86 -0.64 -5.64
N ALA A 74 -7.24 -1.06 -6.84
CA ALA A 74 -7.96 -2.32 -7.04
C ALA A 74 -7.03 -3.55 -6.93
N THR A 75 -5.72 -3.40 -7.10
CA THR A 75 -4.78 -4.53 -7.14
C THR A 75 -3.54 -4.28 -6.28
N LEU A 76 -3.06 -5.35 -5.63
CA LEU A 76 -1.80 -5.32 -4.87
C LEU A 76 -0.60 -5.01 -5.78
N ALA A 77 -0.63 -5.45 -7.04
CA ALA A 77 0.44 -5.16 -8.00
C ALA A 77 0.61 -3.65 -8.25
N LEU A 78 -0.51 -2.92 -8.41
CA LEU A 78 -0.45 -1.46 -8.56
C LEU A 78 0.00 -0.79 -7.25
N GLN A 79 -0.49 -1.27 -6.11
CA GLN A 79 -0.10 -0.76 -4.80
C GLN A 79 1.41 -0.90 -4.59
N ARG A 80 1.97 -2.09 -4.87
CA ARG A 80 3.41 -2.36 -4.79
C ARG A 80 4.20 -1.47 -5.75
N GLN A 81 3.76 -1.36 -7.02
CA GLN A 81 4.40 -0.48 -8.00
C GLN A 81 4.50 0.96 -7.49
N LEU A 82 3.43 1.49 -6.91
CA LEU A 82 3.40 2.87 -6.39
C LEU A 82 4.39 3.05 -5.23
N ILE A 83 4.40 2.12 -4.27
CA ILE A 83 5.20 2.22 -3.03
C ILE A 83 6.69 1.96 -3.28
N GLU A 84 7.02 0.93 -4.07
CA GLU A 84 8.41 0.49 -4.21
C GLU A 84 9.16 1.22 -5.34
N ARG A 85 8.43 1.66 -6.37
CA ARG A 85 9.05 2.21 -7.56
C ARG A 85 8.75 3.69 -7.81
N ASP A 86 7.47 4.05 -7.82
CA ASP A 86 7.05 5.35 -8.31
C ASP A 86 7.19 6.43 -7.21
N LEU A 87 6.64 6.22 -6.03
CA LEU A 87 6.69 7.17 -4.92
C LEU A 87 8.09 7.50 -4.42
N PRO A 88 9.04 6.55 -4.27
CA PRO A 88 10.41 6.88 -3.86
C PRO A 88 11.10 7.87 -4.81
N LYS A 89 10.92 7.68 -6.13
CA LYS A 89 11.50 8.58 -7.15
C LYS A 89 10.84 9.96 -7.12
N ILE A 90 9.51 9.97 -7.02
CA ILE A 90 8.72 11.20 -6.93
C ILE A 90 9.09 11.97 -5.66
N LYS A 91 9.19 11.28 -4.51
CA LYS A 91 9.59 11.88 -3.24
C LYS A 91 10.94 12.58 -3.36
N ALA A 92 11.97 11.87 -3.85
CA ALA A 92 13.31 12.42 -3.99
C ALA A 92 13.35 13.71 -4.83
N ALA A 93 12.49 13.81 -5.84
CA ALA A 93 12.36 15.00 -6.68
C ALA A 93 11.52 16.10 -6.02
N LEU A 94 10.37 15.75 -5.44
CA LEU A 94 9.40 16.71 -4.91
C LEU A 94 9.74 17.24 -3.51
N ASP A 95 10.48 16.53 -2.67
CA ASP A 95 10.93 17.05 -1.35
C ASP A 95 11.70 18.36 -1.51
N LYS A 96 12.54 18.46 -2.56
CA LYS A 96 13.29 19.66 -2.88
C LYS A 96 12.39 20.78 -3.41
N GLU A 97 11.48 20.45 -4.33
CA GLU A 97 10.55 21.40 -4.94
C GLU A 97 9.56 21.97 -3.92
N LEU A 98 9.00 21.09 -3.06
CA LEU A 98 7.99 21.46 -2.07
C LEU A 98 8.58 21.94 -0.74
N LYS A 99 9.90 21.81 -0.55
CA LYS A 99 10.62 22.17 0.69
C LYS A 99 10.00 21.53 1.93
N ARG A 100 9.59 20.29 1.81
CA ARG A 100 9.03 19.50 2.92
C ARG A 100 9.31 18.01 2.72
N ASP A 101 9.36 17.27 3.80
CA ASP A 101 9.45 15.82 3.78
C ASP A 101 8.09 15.19 3.42
N ILE A 102 8.08 14.37 2.38
CA ILE A 102 6.92 13.59 1.95
C ILE A 102 7.01 12.21 2.61
N SER A 103 6.00 11.80 3.35
CA SER A 103 5.88 10.47 3.90
C SER A 103 4.73 9.71 3.24
N PHE A 104 4.90 8.40 3.09
CA PHE A 104 3.87 7.50 2.60
C PHE A 104 4.02 6.13 3.24
N ALA A 105 2.92 5.41 3.35
CA ALA A 105 2.89 4.05 3.87
C ALA A 105 1.89 3.21 3.07
N ILE A 106 2.08 1.89 3.10
CA ILE A 106 1.15 0.94 2.51
C ILE A 106 0.21 0.41 3.60
N TYR A 107 -1.05 0.21 3.24
CA TYR A 107 -2.02 -0.51 4.05
C TYR A 107 -2.76 -1.51 3.16
N LYS A 108 -2.66 -2.79 3.50
CA LYS A 108 -3.32 -3.88 2.79
C LYS A 108 -4.53 -4.37 3.59
N GLY A 109 -5.43 -5.09 2.94
CA GLY A 109 -6.51 -5.77 3.67
C GLY A 109 -5.94 -6.75 4.70
N VAL A 110 -6.63 -6.91 5.84
CA VAL A 110 -6.17 -7.67 7.01
C VAL A 110 -5.74 -9.11 6.69
N GLY A 111 -6.31 -9.75 5.69
CA GLY A 111 -5.90 -11.09 5.23
C GLY A 111 -4.49 -11.16 4.61
N ASN A 112 -3.84 -10.02 4.37
CA ASN A 112 -2.46 -9.95 3.94
C ASN A 112 -1.47 -9.85 5.11
N TYR A 113 -1.97 -9.90 6.34
CA TYR A 113 -1.12 -9.89 7.54
C TYR A 113 -1.34 -11.15 8.35
N ILE A 114 -0.26 -11.60 9.00
CA ILE A 114 -0.32 -12.74 9.91
C ILE A 114 -1.04 -12.32 11.20
N CYS A 115 -1.82 -13.23 11.78
CA CYS A 115 -2.47 -13.01 13.06
C CYS A 115 -1.71 -13.76 14.17
N LEU A 116 -1.02 -13.03 15.03
CA LEU A 116 -0.24 -13.62 16.12
C LEU A 116 -1.12 -14.38 17.11
N GLN A 117 -2.35 -13.93 17.33
CA GLN A 117 -3.30 -14.62 18.21
C GLN A 117 -3.67 -16.01 17.66
N LYS A 118 -4.00 -16.10 16.35
CA LYS A 118 -4.26 -17.40 15.71
C LYS A 118 -3.04 -18.32 15.78
N MET A 119 -1.85 -17.78 15.54
CA MET A 119 -0.61 -18.56 15.63
C MET A 119 -0.34 -19.09 17.04
N ASN A 120 -0.59 -18.28 18.07
CA ASN A 120 -0.40 -18.67 19.46
C ASN A 120 -1.47 -19.70 19.91
N ASN A 121 -2.71 -19.53 19.47
CA ASN A 121 -3.78 -20.47 19.75
C ASN A 121 -3.53 -21.82 19.08
N ALA A 122 -3.13 -21.83 17.81
CA ALA A 122 -2.78 -23.05 17.09
C ALA A 122 -1.57 -23.81 17.70
N ALA A 123 -0.70 -23.11 18.41
CA ALA A 123 0.41 -23.74 19.14
C ALA A 123 -0.06 -24.47 20.42
N ASN A 124 -1.23 -24.12 20.95
CA ASN A 124 -1.79 -24.66 22.19
C ASN A 124 -2.99 -25.59 21.94
N ASP A 125 -3.38 -25.82 20.69
CA ASP A 125 -4.53 -26.64 20.31
C ASP A 125 -4.06 -27.97 19.68
N PRO A 126 -4.10 -29.09 20.44
CA PRO A 126 -3.72 -30.40 19.92
C PRO A 126 -4.66 -30.91 18.80
N GLU A 127 -5.91 -30.41 18.73
CA GLU A 127 -6.85 -30.77 17.67
C GLU A 127 -6.55 -30.05 16.35
N GLY A 128 -5.91 -28.88 16.40
CA GLY A 128 -5.45 -28.14 15.22
C GLY A 128 -4.29 -28.84 14.50
N GLU A 129 -3.48 -29.64 15.20
CA GLU A 129 -2.44 -30.47 14.58
C GLU A 129 -3.00 -31.58 13.70
N MET A 130 -4.20 -32.07 13.97
CA MET A 130 -4.83 -33.19 13.23
C MET A 130 -5.24 -32.79 11.80
N ILE A 131 -5.32 -31.51 11.48
CA ILE A 131 -5.64 -31.01 10.12
C ILE A 131 -4.37 -30.93 9.23
N LEU A 132 -3.18 -31.03 9.82
CA LEU A 132 -1.89 -30.90 9.14
C LEU A 132 -1.23 -32.26 8.85
N GLU A 133 -2.01 -33.33 8.63
CA GLU A 133 -1.46 -34.68 8.34
C GLU A 133 -0.60 -34.79 7.06
N ILE A 134 -0.37 -33.69 6.36
CA ILE A 134 0.55 -33.66 5.22
C ILE A 134 1.87 -33.04 5.70
N SER A 135 2.92 -33.82 5.73
CA SER A 135 4.26 -33.41 6.19
C SER A 135 4.78 -32.08 5.60
N SER A 136 4.35 -31.74 4.40
CA SER A 136 4.68 -30.47 3.75
C SER A 136 3.99 -29.27 4.40
N LEU A 137 2.72 -29.40 4.84
CA LEU A 137 1.98 -28.31 5.49
C LEU A 137 2.53 -28.03 6.90
N GLU A 138 2.96 -29.08 7.59
CA GLU A 138 3.60 -28.93 8.90
C GLU A 138 4.96 -28.20 8.78
N ALA A 139 5.76 -28.53 7.77
CA ALA A 139 7.01 -27.83 7.50
C ALA A 139 6.77 -26.34 7.16
N ASP A 140 5.75 -26.05 6.37
CA ASP A 140 5.35 -24.68 6.04
C ASP A 140 4.87 -23.91 7.27
N ALA A 141 4.06 -24.52 8.12
CA ALA A 141 3.59 -23.92 9.36
C ALA A 141 4.74 -23.59 10.31
N LYS A 142 5.71 -24.49 10.44
CA LYS A 142 6.94 -24.27 11.23
C LYS A 142 7.77 -23.10 10.67
N ARG A 143 7.96 -23.05 9.35
CA ARG A 143 8.68 -21.93 8.71
C ARG A 143 7.98 -20.59 8.91
N LEU A 144 6.66 -20.56 8.73
CA LEU A 144 5.87 -19.35 8.91
C LEU A 144 5.94 -18.86 10.36
N ARG A 145 5.83 -19.78 11.33
CA ARG A 145 5.92 -19.46 12.76
C ARG A 145 7.29 -18.92 13.14
N ALA A 146 8.37 -19.57 12.68
CA ALA A 146 9.73 -19.12 12.93
C ALA A 146 9.99 -17.72 12.37
N TRP A 147 9.48 -17.44 11.15
CA TRP A 147 9.55 -16.10 10.58
C TRP A 147 8.79 -15.08 11.40
N ALA A 148 7.53 -15.34 11.75
CA ALA A 148 6.68 -14.40 12.47
C ALA A 148 7.18 -14.07 13.89
N GLN A 149 7.95 -14.95 14.50
CA GLN A 149 8.62 -14.71 15.79
C GLN A 149 9.94 -13.94 15.66
N SER A 150 10.41 -13.73 14.45
CA SER A 150 11.63 -12.96 14.21
C SER A 150 11.40 -11.47 14.50
N PRO A 151 12.36 -10.78 15.16
CA PRO A 151 12.28 -9.33 15.36
C PRO A 151 12.21 -8.51 14.05
N ALA A 152 12.61 -9.09 12.93
CA ALA A 152 12.60 -8.46 11.62
C ALA A 152 11.30 -8.74 10.84
N ALA A 153 10.35 -9.52 11.39
CA ALA A 153 9.11 -9.84 10.70
C ALA A 153 8.20 -8.61 10.61
N SER A 154 7.84 -8.23 9.38
CA SER A 154 6.87 -7.16 9.13
C SER A 154 5.42 -7.59 9.40
N GLY A 155 5.16 -8.90 9.47
CA GLY A 155 3.82 -9.47 9.49
C GLY A 155 3.12 -9.49 8.12
N ASP A 156 3.67 -8.83 7.12
CA ASP A 156 3.11 -8.75 5.76
C ASP A 156 3.40 -10.04 4.98
N ARG A 157 2.39 -10.52 4.24
CA ARG A 157 2.48 -11.71 3.40
C ARG A 157 3.57 -11.63 2.34
N ASP A 158 3.85 -10.45 1.83
CA ASP A 158 4.83 -10.26 0.76
C ASP A 158 6.28 -10.47 1.26
N ASP A 159 6.52 -10.29 2.56
CA ASP A 159 7.82 -10.51 3.20
C ASP A 159 7.92 -11.91 3.85
N ALA A 160 6.80 -12.62 3.92
CA ALA A 160 6.74 -13.95 4.51
C ALA A 160 7.41 -15.01 3.62
N PRO A 161 7.92 -16.11 4.21
CA PRO A 161 8.36 -17.24 3.43
C PRO A 161 7.21 -17.81 2.59
N GLU A 162 7.53 -18.34 1.42
CA GLU A 162 6.55 -19.00 0.57
C GLU A 162 6.01 -20.25 1.27
N VAL A 163 4.70 -20.29 1.52
CA VAL A 163 3.97 -21.35 2.18
C VAL A 163 2.68 -21.67 1.44
N ASP A 164 2.16 -22.89 1.64
CA ASP A 164 0.87 -23.27 1.10
C ASP A 164 -0.22 -22.26 1.51
N ARG A 165 -1.11 -21.96 0.57
CA ARG A 165 -2.20 -20.99 0.78
C ARG A 165 -3.08 -21.33 1.99
N ARG A 166 -3.26 -22.62 2.29
CA ARG A 166 -4.04 -23.09 3.44
C ARG A 166 -3.35 -22.75 4.75
N VAL A 167 -2.03 -22.89 4.80
CA VAL A 167 -1.22 -22.50 5.98
C VAL A 167 -1.32 -21.00 6.24
N TRP A 168 -1.21 -20.17 5.17
CA TRP A 168 -1.42 -18.73 5.32
C TRP A 168 -2.84 -18.41 5.82
N ALA A 169 -3.88 -18.99 5.20
CA ALA A 169 -5.27 -18.73 5.55
C ALA A 169 -5.60 -19.13 6.99
N ALA A 170 -5.00 -20.20 7.50
CA ALA A 170 -5.17 -20.63 8.89
C ALA A 170 -4.54 -19.65 9.89
N ASN A 171 -3.52 -18.89 9.47
CA ASN A 171 -2.77 -17.96 10.33
C ASN A 171 -3.03 -16.49 10.04
N SER A 172 -3.96 -16.16 9.17
CA SER A 172 -4.45 -14.81 8.89
C SER A 172 -5.93 -14.68 9.29
N VAL A 173 -6.44 -13.45 9.32
CA VAL A 173 -7.86 -13.19 9.63
C VAL A 173 -8.54 -12.46 8.50
N SER A 174 -9.83 -12.71 8.30
CA SER A 174 -10.69 -11.86 7.50
C SER A 174 -11.14 -10.63 8.30
N GLY A 175 -11.64 -9.60 7.60
CA GLY A 175 -12.18 -8.42 8.28
C GLY A 175 -13.38 -8.71 9.20
N ARG A 176 -14.03 -9.88 9.04
CA ARG A 176 -15.14 -10.33 9.93
C ARG A 176 -14.64 -11.04 11.18
N GLU A 177 -13.48 -11.65 11.12
CA GLU A 177 -12.86 -12.37 12.24
C GLU A 177 -11.98 -11.47 13.10
N CYS A 178 -11.60 -10.31 12.57
CA CYS A 178 -10.76 -9.35 13.28
C CYS A 178 -11.60 -8.63 14.34
N ILE A 179 -11.29 -8.85 15.60
CA ILE A 179 -12.02 -8.28 16.75
C ILE A 179 -11.58 -6.84 17.10
N GLY A 180 -10.63 -6.28 16.39
CA GLY A 180 -10.16 -4.91 16.57
C GLY A 180 -8.78 -4.81 17.21
N ALA A 181 -8.27 -3.58 17.29
CA ALA A 181 -6.91 -3.29 17.72
C ALA A 181 -6.70 -3.46 19.24
N ASP A 182 -7.75 -3.34 20.03
CA ASP A 182 -7.66 -3.39 21.50
C ASP A 182 -7.33 -4.79 22.04
N ASP A 183 -7.67 -5.84 21.26
CA ASP A 183 -7.41 -7.24 21.61
C ASP A 183 -6.37 -7.91 20.68
N LEU A 184 -5.78 -7.17 19.77
CA LEU A 184 -4.81 -7.70 18.82
C LEU A 184 -3.40 -7.24 19.16
N SER A 185 -2.53 -8.18 19.44
CA SER A 185 -1.10 -8.02 19.22
C SER A 185 -0.82 -8.05 17.69
N LEU A 186 -1.40 -7.12 16.95
CA LEU A 186 -0.95 -6.85 15.59
C LEU A 186 0.48 -6.32 15.69
N ILE A 187 1.37 -6.85 14.87
CA ILE A 187 2.65 -6.21 14.62
C ILE A 187 2.29 -4.83 14.09
N HIS A 188 2.54 -3.80 14.88
CA HIS A 188 2.26 -2.43 14.47
C HIS A 188 3.15 -2.07 13.29
N ILE A 189 2.50 -1.67 12.23
CA ILE A 189 3.15 -1.02 11.10
C ILE A 189 3.40 0.43 11.47
#